data_99e39eb3e19d6adbda4f6b4ad21c224f
#
_entry.id   99e39eb3e19d6adbda4f6b4ad21c224f
#
_cell.length_a   1.000
_cell.length_b   1.000
_cell.length_c   1.000
_cell.angle_alpha   90.00
_cell.angle_beta   90.00
_cell.angle_gamma   90.00
#
_symmetry.space_group_name_H-M   'P 1'
#
loop_
_entity.id
_entity.type
_entity.pdbx_description
1 polymer ?
#
loop_
_entity_poly.entity_id
_entity_poly.type
_entity_poly.pdbx_seq_one_letter_code
_entity_poly.pdbx_strand_id
1 'polypeptide(L)'
;GAERQKRLAEGAKKEGVVSIYTSMPLDDMAALTSAFEAKYGVKAKVWRSGSEKILQRGLLEAKANRFEVDVFETNSPETEVLSREKVLIAGNSPYLNELIPQAIPSHKEWIATRLNIFTCAYNTKLVKKEELPKTYQDLLDPKWKGKLSVEADDSDWLAETVMKMGEEKGLALFREIARKNAVSVRKGHTLLSNLVASGEVPLALTVYNYKIEQMKNSGAPIDWFALDPTIARPNANGVARNAPHPHAALLFQDFELTEGQVILGKRDFIPTSTKVPSNLNKMPLIFANPKTTLDDGQKWNKIYDDIFNRKG
;
A
#
# COMPACT_ATOMS: atom_id res chain seq x y z
N GLY A 1 -9.91 -13.06 -24.23
CA GLY A 1 -10.74 -12.39 -25.19
C GLY A 1 -12.17 -12.19 -24.76
N ALA A 2 -12.98 -11.73 -25.70
CA ALA A 2 -14.40 -11.44 -25.46
C ALA A 2 -15.20 -12.64 -24.95
N GLU A 3 -14.85 -13.86 -25.35
CA GLU A 3 -15.49 -15.09 -24.88
C GLU A 3 -15.23 -15.36 -23.40
N ARG A 4 -13.99 -15.14 -22.95
CA ARG A 4 -13.65 -15.29 -21.53
C ARG A 4 -14.47 -14.30 -20.69
N GLN A 5 -14.54 -13.05 -21.11
CA GLN A 5 -15.30 -12.00 -20.41
C GLN A 5 -16.78 -12.37 -20.32
N LYS A 6 -17.37 -12.84 -21.40
CA LYS A 6 -18.76 -13.28 -21.44
C LYS A 6 -19.02 -14.47 -20.51
N ARG A 7 -18.15 -15.47 -20.54
CA ARG A 7 -18.24 -16.65 -19.69
C ARG A 7 -18.16 -16.27 -18.21
N LEU A 8 -17.22 -15.40 -17.85
CA LEU A 8 -17.06 -14.94 -16.47
C LEU A 8 -18.30 -14.15 -16.01
N ALA A 9 -18.80 -13.24 -16.86
CA ALA A 9 -19.98 -12.43 -16.50
C ALA A 9 -21.23 -13.29 -16.32
N GLU A 10 -21.45 -14.27 -17.19
CA GLU A 10 -22.58 -15.20 -17.10
C GLU A 10 -22.46 -16.10 -15.87
N GLY A 11 -21.27 -16.65 -15.62
CA GLY A 11 -21.01 -17.47 -14.45
C GLY A 11 -21.16 -16.69 -13.14
N ALA A 12 -20.63 -15.49 -13.10
CA ALA A 12 -20.74 -14.61 -11.94
C ALA A 12 -22.19 -14.25 -11.61
N LYS A 13 -22.97 -14.00 -12.64
CA LYS A 13 -24.41 -13.70 -12.47
C LYS A 13 -25.18 -14.87 -11.87
N LYS A 14 -24.84 -16.10 -12.30
CA LYS A 14 -25.42 -17.32 -11.70
C LYS A 14 -25.00 -17.51 -10.26
N GLU A 15 -23.74 -17.21 -9.95
CA GLU A 15 -23.21 -17.26 -8.57
C GLU A 15 -23.82 -16.17 -7.69
N GLY A 16 -24.14 -15.03 -8.25
CA GLY A 16 -24.91 -13.96 -7.61
C GLY A 16 -24.15 -13.07 -6.64
N VAL A 17 -22.98 -13.48 -6.16
CA VAL A 17 -22.24 -12.75 -5.13
C VAL A 17 -20.73 -12.95 -5.30
N VAL A 18 -19.95 -11.95 -4.90
CA VAL A 18 -18.50 -12.06 -4.67
C VAL A 18 -18.20 -11.63 -3.22
N SER A 19 -17.47 -12.44 -2.50
CA SER A 19 -17.07 -12.18 -1.11
C SER A 19 -15.64 -11.68 -1.08
N ILE A 20 -15.42 -10.49 -0.51
CA ILE A 20 -14.14 -9.79 -0.54
C ILE A 20 -13.69 -9.47 0.88
N TYR A 21 -12.47 -9.89 1.24
CA TYR A 21 -11.79 -9.43 2.44
C TYR A 21 -10.82 -8.32 2.04
N THR A 22 -10.98 -7.14 2.59
CA THR A 22 -10.20 -5.97 2.19
C THR A 22 -9.72 -5.13 3.37
N SER A 23 -8.54 -4.56 3.23
CA SER A 23 -8.03 -3.52 4.13
C SER A 23 -8.30 -2.11 3.63
N MET A 24 -8.85 -1.96 2.43
CA MET A 24 -9.20 -0.65 1.87
C MET A 24 -10.29 0.01 2.74
N PRO A 25 -10.21 1.34 2.98
CA PRO A 25 -11.27 2.05 3.67
C PRO A 25 -12.63 1.83 3.01
N LEU A 26 -13.69 1.72 3.83
CA LEU A 26 -15.03 1.35 3.36
C LEU A 26 -15.56 2.24 2.24
N ASP A 27 -15.36 3.55 2.34
CA ASP A 27 -15.88 4.48 1.32
C ASP A 27 -15.20 4.28 -0.04
N ASP A 28 -13.90 4.01 -0.02
CA ASP A 28 -13.13 3.75 -1.23
C ASP A 28 -13.53 2.40 -1.83
N MET A 29 -13.68 1.38 -0.99
CA MET A 29 -14.12 0.06 -1.44
C MET A 29 -15.54 0.10 -1.99
N ALA A 30 -16.42 0.89 -1.39
CA ALA A 30 -17.79 1.07 -1.87
C ALA A 30 -17.83 1.68 -3.27
N ALA A 31 -16.91 2.59 -3.59
CA ALA A 31 -16.82 3.15 -4.94
C ALA A 31 -16.52 2.07 -5.99
N LEU A 32 -15.64 1.12 -5.66
CA LEU A 32 -15.32 -0.01 -6.54
C LEU A 32 -16.50 -0.98 -6.64
N THR A 33 -17.05 -1.40 -5.51
CA THR A 33 -18.08 -2.43 -5.46
C THR A 33 -19.40 -1.95 -6.04
N SER A 34 -19.79 -0.70 -5.82
CA SER A 34 -21.00 -0.13 -6.40
C SER A 34 -20.96 -0.12 -7.93
N ALA A 35 -19.79 0.25 -8.51
CA ALA A 35 -19.61 0.23 -9.95
C ALA A 35 -19.63 -1.19 -10.51
N PHE A 36 -19.00 -2.14 -9.80
CA PHE A 36 -19.02 -3.55 -10.17
C PHE A 36 -20.44 -4.12 -10.14
N GLU A 37 -21.19 -3.87 -9.06
CA GLU A 37 -22.57 -4.32 -8.92
C GLU A 37 -23.45 -3.76 -10.01
N ALA A 38 -23.33 -2.47 -10.31
CA ALA A 38 -24.11 -1.80 -11.34
C ALA A 38 -23.84 -2.39 -12.73
N LYS A 39 -22.59 -2.73 -13.02
CA LYS A 39 -22.19 -3.26 -14.33
C LYS A 39 -22.63 -4.71 -14.54
N TYR A 40 -22.45 -5.56 -13.53
CA TYR A 40 -22.56 -7.01 -13.69
C TYR A 40 -23.79 -7.62 -12.99
N GLY A 41 -24.49 -6.89 -12.16
CA GLY A 41 -25.63 -7.42 -11.41
C GLY A 41 -25.21 -8.49 -10.38
N VAL A 42 -23.97 -8.46 -9.92
CA VAL A 42 -23.41 -9.37 -8.92
C VAL A 42 -23.20 -8.58 -7.63
N LYS A 43 -23.72 -9.09 -6.53
CA LYS A 43 -23.58 -8.42 -5.23
C LYS A 43 -22.17 -8.61 -4.67
N ALA A 44 -21.58 -7.54 -4.18
CA ALA A 44 -20.30 -7.61 -3.48
C ALA A 44 -20.52 -7.62 -1.96
N LYS A 45 -20.10 -8.68 -1.31
CA LYS A 45 -20.13 -8.82 0.14
C LYS A 45 -18.72 -8.51 0.68
N VAL A 46 -18.60 -7.39 1.38
CA VAL A 46 -17.30 -6.87 1.84
C VAL A 46 -17.15 -7.05 3.34
N TRP A 47 -16.03 -7.67 3.75
CA TRP A 47 -15.56 -7.62 5.12
C TRP A 47 -14.28 -6.79 5.16
N ARG A 48 -14.30 -5.69 5.89
CA ARG A 48 -13.15 -4.80 6.03
C ARG A 48 -12.47 -4.99 7.37
N SER A 49 -11.16 -5.19 7.34
CA SER A 49 -10.33 -5.27 8.54
C SER A 49 -8.89 -4.86 8.20
N GLY A 50 -8.03 -4.79 9.21
CA GLY A 50 -6.59 -4.58 8.98
C GLY A 50 -5.96 -5.80 8.30
N SER A 51 -4.84 -5.58 7.62
CA SER A 51 -4.16 -6.62 6.83
C SER A 51 -3.80 -7.87 7.65
N GLU A 52 -3.36 -7.67 8.90
CA GLU A 52 -3.00 -8.78 9.79
C GLU A 52 -4.21 -9.67 10.10
N LYS A 53 -5.37 -9.06 10.41
CA LYS A 53 -6.60 -9.82 10.69
C LYS A 53 -7.13 -10.53 9.45
N ILE A 54 -6.98 -9.93 8.27
CA ILE A 54 -7.33 -10.57 7.01
C ILE A 54 -6.50 -11.83 6.80
N LEU A 55 -5.19 -11.71 7.00
CA LEU A 55 -4.28 -12.85 6.90
C LEU A 55 -4.65 -13.96 7.89
N GLN A 56 -4.84 -13.61 9.16
CA GLN A 56 -5.20 -14.57 10.20
C GLN A 56 -6.48 -15.31 9.85
N ARG A 57 -7.54 -14.58 9.46
CA ARG A 57 -8.82 -15.19 9.10
C ARG A 57 -8.70 -16.07 7.87
N GLY A 58 -8.00 -15.61 6.85
CA GLY A 58 -7.79 -16.40 5.64
C GLY A 58 -7.08 -17.72 5.89
N LEU A 59 -6.03 -17.70 6.73
CA LEU A 59 -5.30 -18.91 7.09
C LEU A 59 -6.15 -19.87 7.95
N LEU A 60 -6.89 -19.34 8.91
CA LEU A 60 -7.76 -20.16 9.78
C LEU A 60 -8.87 -20.82 8.98
N GLU A 61 -9.54 -20.08 8.10
CA GLU A 61 -10.60 -20.63 7.26
C GLU A 61 -10.07 -21.68 6.30
N ALA A 62 -8.93 -21.45 5.67
CA ALA A 62 -8.30 -22.43 4.79
C ALA A 62 -7.94 -23.71 5.54
N LYS A 63 -7.39 -23.60 6.73
CA LYS A 63 -7.03 -24.72 7.58
C LYS A 63 -8.25 -25.53 8.02
N ALA A 64 -9.38 -24.85 8.24
CA ALA A 64 -10.64 -25.47 8.65
C ALA A 64 -11.49 -25.94 7.45
N ASN A 65 -10.98 -25.82 6.23
CA ASN A 65 -11.74 -26.07 4.99
C ASN A 65 -13.05 -25.28 4.91
N ARG A 66 -13.03 -24.05 5.42
CA ARG A 66 -14.13 -23.10 5.31
C ARG A 66 -13.85 -22.13 4.18
N PHE A 67 -14.46 -22.34 3.04
CA PHE A 67 -14.20 -21.55 1.84
C PHE A 67 -15.30 -20.49 1.67
N GLU A 68 -15.17 -19.37 2.40
CA GLU A 68 -16.13 -18.29 2.42
C GLU A 68 -15.69 -17.08 1.58
N VAL A 69 -14.39 -16.89 1.38
CA VAL A 69 -13.83 -15.73 0.68
C VAL A 69 -13.47 -16.06 -0.76
N ASP A 70 -13.78 -15.12 -1.64
CA ASP A 70 -13.44 -15.21 -3.06
C ASP A 70 -12.16 -14.44 -3.39
N VAL A 71 -12.03 -13.23 -2.85
CA VAL A 71 -10.92 -12.32 -3.17
C VAL A 71 -10.37 -11.69 -1.90
N PHE A 72 -9.05 -11.71 -1.80
CA PHE A 72 -8.31 -10.94 -0.79
C PHE A 72 -7.75 -9.68 -1.43
N GLU A 73 -7.98 -8.54 -0.81
CA GLU A 73 -7.43 -7.27 -1.28
C GLU A 73 -6.77 -6.57 -0.10
N THR A 74 -5.43 -6.65 -0.02
CA THR A 74 -4.68 -6.14 1.11
C THR A 74 -3.20 -5.95 0.75
N ASN A 75 -2.36 -5.62 1.73
CA ASN A 75 -0.94 -5.35 1.53
C ASN A 75 -0.20 -6.57 0.97
N SER A 76 0.83 -6.32 0.17
CA SER A 76 1.58 -7.39 -0.50
C SER A 76 2.28 -8.38 0.44
N PRO A 77 2.80 -8.01 1.61
CA PRO A 77 3.38 -9.02 2.50
C PRO A 77 2.36 -10.06 2.94
N GLU A 78 1.16 -9.64 3.32
CA GLU A 78 0.10 -10.55 3.75
C GLU A 78 -0.41 -11.41 2.61
N THR A 79 -0.58 -10.84 1.42
CA THR A 79 -0.96 -11.64 0.25
C THR A 79 0.15 -12.62 -0.16
N GLU A 80 1.42 -12.27 0.03
CA GLU A 80 2.53 -13.20 -0.21
C GLU A 80 2.48 -14.38 0.76
N VAL A 81 2.16 -14.18 2.02
CA VAL A 81 1.97 -15.29 2.98
C VAL A 81 0.84 -16.20 2.52
N LEU A 82 -0.29 -15.62 2.10
CA LEU A 82 -1.41 -16.41 1.56
C LEU A 82 -0.99 -17.25 0.35
N SER A 83 -0.16 -16.69 -0.52
CA SER A 83 0.40 -17.42 -1.66
C SER A 83 1.31 -18.56 -1.23
N ARG A 84 2.24 -18.32 -0.31
CA ARG A 84 3.15 -19.34 0.24
C ARG A 84 2.40 -20.48 0.92
N GLU A 85 1.29 -20.18 1.57
CA GLU A 85 0.42 -21.16 2.25
C GLU A 85 -0.61 -21.78 1.28
N LYS A 86 -0.48 -21.53 -0.01
CA LYS A 86 -1.31 -22.12 -1.07
C LYS A 86 -2.81 -21.79 -0.94
N VAL A 87 -3.11 -20.62 -0.40
CA VAL A 87 -4.50 -20.13 -0.27
C VAL A 87 -4.98 -19.45 -1.55
N LEU A 88 -4.06 -19.01 -2.39
CA LEU A 88 -4.35 -18.27 -3.62
C LEU A 88 -4.10 -19.10 -4.87
N ILE A 89 -4.67 -18.65 -6.00
CA ILE A 89 -4.35 -19.15 -7.34
C ILE A 89 -3.96 -18.01 -8.26
N ALA A 90 -3.28 -18.33 -9.34
CA ALA A 90 -3.05 -17.39 -10.43
C ALA A 90 -4.36 -17.21 -11.22
N GLY A 91 -4.87 -15.97 -11.24
CA GLY A 91 -6.12 -15.66 -11.93
C GLY A 91 -5.98 -15.58 -13.44
N ASN A 92 -4.76 -15.44 -13.94
CA ASN A 92 -4.43 -15.39 -15.38
C ASN A 92 -5.25 -14.36 -16.18
N SER A 93 -5.44 -13.18 -15.58
CA SER A 93 -6.17 -12.10 -16.23
C SER A 93 -5.48 -11.67 -17.53
N PRO A 94 -6.24 -11.43 -18.61
CA PRO A 94 -5.67 -10.93 -19.87
C PRO A 94 -5.20 -9.46 -19.77
N TYR A 95 -5.51 -8.79 -18.66
CA TYR A 95 -5.19 -7.36 -18.47
C TYR A 95 -3.87 -7.11 -17.75
N LEU A 96 -3.11 -8.16 -17.43
CA LEU A 96 -1.81 -8.01 -16.75
C LEU A 96 -0.82 -7.16 -17.55
N ASN A 97 -0.86 -7.25 -18.88
CA ASN A 97 0.02 -6.47 -19.75
C ASN A 97 -0.28 -4.96 -19.76
N GLU A 98 -1.39 -4.54 -19.14
CA GLU A 98 -1.73 -3.13 -18.98
C GLU A 98 -1.15 -2.53 -17.72
N LEU A 99 -0.51 -3.32 -16.88
CA LEU A 99 0.07 -2.89 -15.61
C LEU A 99 1.57 -2.64 -15.74
N ILE A 100 2.10 -1.84 -14.82
CA ILE A 100 3.56 -1.72 -14.70
C ILE A 100 4.13 -3.10 -14.36
N PRO A 101 5.32 -3.49 -14.90
CA PRO A 101 5.86 -4.84 -14.71
C PRO A 101 6.06 -5.22 -13.24
N GLN A 102 6.42 -4.27 -12.38
CA GLN A 102 6.64 -4.50 -10.96
C GLN A 102 5.39 -4.95 -10.20
N ALA A 103 4.19 -4.69 -10.76
CA ALA A 103 2.93 -5.08 -10.14
C ALA A 103 2.67 -6.60 -10.19
N ILE A 104 3.43 -7.34 -11.02
CA ILE A 104 3.16 -8.74 -11.32
C ILE A 104 4.30 -9.61 -10.77
N PRO A 105 4.09 -10.30 -9.64
CA PRO A 105 5.07 -11.26 -9.15
C PRO A 105 5.16 -12.46 -10.09
N SER A 106 6.28 -13.19 -10.04
CA SER A 106 6.52 -14.32 -10.94
C SER A 106 5.46 -15.41 -10.83
N HIS A 107 4.94 -15.67 -9.62
CA HIS A 107 3.89 -16.68 -9.40
C HIS A 107 2.50 -16.22 -9.83
N LYS A 108 2.27 -14.91 -9.99
CA LYS A 108 0.98 -14.32 -10.42
C LYS A 108 -0.21 -14.66 -9.52
N GLU A 109 0.02 -15.09 -8.28
CA GLU A 109 -1.05 -15.45 -7.35
C GLU A 109 -1.62 -14.26 -6.61
N TRP A 110 -0.95 -13.13 -6.65
CA TRP A 110 -1.50 -11.83 -6.33
C TRP A 110 -0.99 -10.81 -7.33
N ILE A 111 -1.76 -9.76 -7.54
CA ILE A 111 -1.43 -8.69 -8.49
C ILE A 111 -1.55 -7.35 -7.75
N ALA A 112 -0.52 -6.52 -7.81
CA ALA A 112 -0.60 -5.21 -7.21
C ALA A 112 -1.58 -4.32 -7.98
N THR A 113 -2.54 -3.76 -7.30
CA THR A 113 -3.60 -2.93 -7.90
C THR A 113 -3.42 -1.46 -7.63
N ARG A 114 -2.77 -1.13 -6.51
CA ARG A 114 -2.46 0.24 -6.13
C ARG A 114 -1.19 0.29 -5.31
N LEU A 115 -0.61 1.49 -5.23
CA LEU A 115 0.63 1.71 -4.51
C LEU A 115 0.40 2.68 -3.37
N ASN A 116 0.88 2.33 -2.19
CA ASN A 116 1.04 3.25 -1.09
C ASN A 116 2.47 3.80 -1.17
N ILE A 117 2.60 5.03 -1.62
CA ILE A 117 3.91 5.66 -1.80
C ILE A 117 4.29 6.39 -0.53
N PHE A 118 5.42 5.98 0.07
CA PHE A 118 5.98 6.68 1.20
C PHE A 118 6.54 8.02 0.76
N THR A 119 6.03 9.08 1.34
CA THR A 119 6.53 10.44 1.11
C THR A 119 6.73 11.14 2.43
N CYS A 120 7.45 12.25 2.37
CA CYS A 120 7.48 13.19 3.48
C CYS A 120 6.25 14.09 3.44
N ALA A 121 5.84 14.59 4.59
CA ALA A 121 4.83 15.63 4.66
C ALA A 121 5.28 16.74 5.61
N TYR A 122 4.83 17.95 5.37
CA TYR A 122 5.17 19.10 6.18
C TYR A 122 3.96 19.99 6.40
N ASN A 123 3.97 20.69 7.52
CA ASN A 123 2.97 21.70 7.83
C ASN A 123 3.33 22.99 7.06
N THR A 124 2.46 23.43 6.17
CA THR A 124 2.74 24.55 5.28
C THR A 124 2.77 25.92 5.98
N LYS A 125 2.27 26.01 7.21
CA LYS A 125 2.36 27.21 8.04
C LYS A 125 3.67 27.31 8.81
N LEU A 126 4.30 26.15 9.11
CA LEU A 126 5.50 26.07 9.93
C LEU A 126 6.78 25.93 9.13
N VAL A 127 6.70 25.31 7.94
CA VAL A 127 7.84 25.05 7.07
C VAL A 127 7.55 25.60 5.69
N LYS A 128 8.47 26.41 5.19
CA LYS A 128 8.37 26.95 3.83
C LYS A 128 8.88 25.95 2.82
N LYS A 129 8.26 25.94 1.65
CA LYS A 129 8.63 25.04 0.56
C LYS A 129 10.13 25.15 0.20
N GLU A 130 10.67 26.36 0.23
CA GLU A 130 12.07 26.64 -0.10
C GLU A 130 13.05 26.07 0.93
N GLU A 131 12.58 25.77 2.15
CA GLU A 131 13.40 25.23 3.23
C GLU A 131 13.44 23.70 3.25
N LEU A 132 12.63 23.04 2.41
CA LEU A 132 12.51 21.58 2.44
C LEU A 132 13.83 20.90 2.10
N PRO A 133 14.14 19.75 2.74
CA PRO A 133 15.31 18.97 2.39
C PRO A 133 15.17 18.45 0.96
N LYS A 134 16.27 18.41 0.24
CA LYS A 134 16.35 17.88 -1.12
C LYS A 134 16.88 16.45 -1.14
N THR A 135 17.61 16.08 -0.10
CA THR A 135 18.19 14.75 0.10
C THR A 135 18.01 14.33 1.55
N TYR A 136 18.19 13.04 1.83
CA TYR A 136 18.19 12.57 3.22
C TYR A 136 19.33 13.17 4.03
N GLN A 137 20.49 13.49 3.41
CA GLN A 137 21.60 14.14 4.06
C GLN A 137 21.23 15.53 4.60
N ASP A 138 20.33 16.23 3.93
CA ASP A 138 19.88 17.56 4.37
C ASP A 138 19.15 17.51 5.71
N LEU A 139 18.68 16.34 6.14
CA LEU A 139 18.06 16.15 7.45
C LEU A 139 19.06 16.22 8.61
N LEU A 140 20.37 16.28 8.32
CA LEU A 140 21.40 16.52 9.33
C LEU A 140 21.49 17.99 9.74
N ASP A 141 20.88 18.89 9.00
CA ASP A 141 20.89 20.32 9.33
C ASP A 141 20.24 20.54 10.72
N PRO A 142 20.89 21.30 11.61
CA PRO A 142 20.35 21.59 12.95
C PRO A 142 18.97 22.23 12.97
N LYS A 143 18.55 22.88 11.89
CA LYS A 143 17.19 23.45 11.80
C LYS A 143 16.08 22.41 11.96
N TRP A 144 16.37 21.14 11.70
CA TRP A 144 15.38 20.05 11.82
C TRP A 144 15.30 19.44 13.23
N LYS A 145 16.12 19.89 14.15
CA LYS A 145 16.14 19.36 15.52
C LYS A 145 14.76 19.48 16.17
N GLY A 146 14.24 18.34 16.63
CA GLY A 146 12.93 18.26 17.27
C GLY A 146 11.73 18.38 16.32
N LYS A 147 11.96 18.41 15.02
CA LYS A 147 10.90 18.63 14.03
C LYS A 147 10.53 17.40 13.21
N LEU A 148 11.27 16.30 13.36
CA LEU A 148 11.15 15.11 12.52
C LEU A 148 10.35 14.00 13.22
N SER A 149 9.61 13.22 12.43
CA SER A 149 8.89 12.05 12.91
C SER A 149 8.80 10.97 11.86
N VAL A 150 8.72 9.72 12.31
CA VAL A 150 8.44 8.53 11.49
C VAL A 150 7.26 7.77 12.07
N GLU A 151 6.63 6.94 11.26
CA GLU A 151 5.61 6.01 11.75
C GLU A 151 6.30 4.75 12.32
N ALA A 152 5.70 4.14 13.34
CA ALA A 152 6.32 3.09 14.16
C ALA A 152 6.66 1.79 13.39
N ASP A 153 5.88 1.46 12.37
CA ASP A 153 5.95 0.16 11.70
C ASP A 153 6.55 0.21 10.28
N ASP A 154 7.31 1.25 9.97
CA ASP A 154 7.84 1.47 8.62
C ASP A 154 9.27 0.94 8.41
N SER A 155 9.60 -0.19 9.05
CA SER A 155 10.92 -0.81 8.92
C SER A 155 11.25 -1.23 7.48
N ASP A 156 10.26 -1.60 6.68
CA ASP A 156 10.44 -1.92 5.27
C ASP A 156 10.85 -0.69 4.44
N TRP A 157 10.28 0.47 4.75
CA TRP A 157 10.71 1.73 4.15
C TRP A 157 12.19 2.00 4.43
N LEU A 158 12.60 1.86 5.69
CA LEU A 158 14.02 2.07 6.05
C LEU A 158 14.91 1.06 5.33
N ALA A 159 14.53 -0.22 5.36
CA ALA A 159 15.30 -1.29 4.72
C ALA A 159 15.55 -1.02 3.25
N GLU A 160 14.49 -0.76 2.49
CA GLU A 160 14.62 -0.51 1.04
C GLU A 160 15.40 0.78 0.76
N THR A 161 15.20 1.81 1.57
CA THR A 161 15.92 3.08 1.44
C THR A 161 17.43 2.89 1.64
N VAL A 162 17.82 2.26 2.74
CA VAL A 162 19.25 2.09 3.05
C VAL A 162 19.93 1.08 2.12
N MET A 163 19.23 0.03 1.69
CA MET A 163 19.79 -0.91 0.72
C MET A 163 20.11 -0.22 -0.61
N LYS A 164 19.26 0.70 -1.04
CA LYS A 164 19.51 1.49 -2.25
C LYS A 164 20.71 2.44 -2.11
N MET A 165 20.90 3.00 -0.94
CA MET A 165 22.04 3.88 -0.64
C MET A 165 23.36 3.11 -0.45
N GLY A 166 23.30 1.80 -0.21
CA GLY A 166 24.34 0.99 0.38
C GLY A 166 24.04 0.82 1.87
N GLU A 167 23.78 -0.41 2.31
CA GLU A 167 23.23 -0.69 3.65
C GLU A 167 24.02 -0.02 4.77
N GLU A 168 25.34 -0.20 4.79
CA GLU A 168 26.20 0.35 5.84
C GLU A 168 26.18 1.88 5.86
N LYS A 169 26.32 2.49 4.69
CA LYS A 169 26.32 3.94 4.54
C LYS A 169 24.95 4.54 4.88
N GLY A 170 23.89 3.91 4.41
CA GLY A 170 22.51 4.36 4.68
C GLY A 170 22.16 4.28 6.16
N LEU A 171 22.50 3.17 6.82
CA LEU A 171 22.28 3.02 8.27
C LEU A 171 23.07 4.04 9.09
N ALA A 172 24.31 4.30 8.71
CA ALA A 172 25.13 5.32 9.38
C ALA A 172 24.47 6.70 9.27
N LEU A 173 23.92 7.03 8.11
CA LEU A 173 23.21 8.30 7.89
C LEU A 173 21.98 8.43 8.80
N PHE A 174 21.12 7.43 8.84
CA PHE A 174 19.91 7.50 9.65
C PHE A 174 20.21 7.49 11.15
N ARG A 175 21.23 6.77 11.60
CA ARG A 175 21.70 6.84 12.99
C ARG A 175 22.17 8.24 13.35
N GLU A 176 22.87 8.91 12.45
CA GLU A 176 23.36 10.26 12.66
C GLU A 176 22.23 11.29 12.68
N ILE A 177 21.23 11.15 11.80
CA ILE A 177 20.04 12.01 11.80
C ILE A 177 19.32 11.89 13.14
N ALA A 178 19.08 10.65 13.61
CA ALA A 178 18.40 10.41 14.88
C ALA A 178 19.22 10.94 16.08
N ARG A 179 20.53 10.79 16.03
CA ARG A 179 21.41 11.28 17.11
C ARG A 179 21.44 12.80 17.19
N LYS A 180 21.57 13.48 16.06
CA LYS A 180 21.68 14.95 16.02
C LYS A 180 20.36 15.67 16.23
N ASN A 181 19.33 15.24 15.52
CA ASN A 181 18.10 16.01 15.42
C ASN A 181 16.92 15.38 16.14
N ALA A 182 17.08 14.16 16.62
CA ALA A 182 16.01 13.32 17.16
C ALA A 182 14.92 13.08 16.12
N VAL A 183 14.27 11.94 16.20
CA VAL A 183 13.13 11.60 15.34
C VAL A 183 12.08 10.98 16.26
N SER A 184 10.93 11.62 16.39
CA SER A 184 9.85 11.06 17.19
C SER A 184 9.15 9.94 16.42
N VAL A 185 8.61 8.97 17.16
CA VAL A 185 7.92 7.82 16.59
C VAL A 185 6.45 7.91 16.94
N ARG A 186 5.59 7.79 15.95
CA ARG A 186 4.14 7.85 16.12
C ARG A 186 3.51 6.61 15.52
N LYS A 187 2.53 6.02 16.18
CA LYS A 187 1.87 4.81 15.70
C LYS A 187 0.62 5.14 14.91
N GLY A 188 0.63 4.81 13.63
CA GLY A 188 -0.47 5.02 12.69
C GLY A 188 -0.18 6.15 11.70
N HIS A 189 -0.27 5.84 10.41
CA HIS A 189 -0.04 6.82 9.35
C HIS A 189 -1.09 7.94 9.36
N THR A 190 -2.34 7.61 9.66
CA THR A 190 -3.41 8.60 9.80
C THR A 190 -3.13 9.55 10.97
N LEU A 191 -2.73 9.00 12.12
CA LEU A 191 -2.35 9.83 13.27
C LEU A 191 -1.20 10.75 12.92
N LEU A 192 -0.14 10.22 12.33
CA LEU A 192 1.04 11.03 11.97
C LEU A 192 0.67 12.14 11.00
N SER A 193 -0.16 11.84 9.99
CA SER A 193 -0.64 12.85 9.04
C SER A 193 -1.45 13.95 9.74
N ASN A 194 -2.32 13.59 10.67
CA ASN A 194 -3.08 14.57 11.45
C ASN A 194 -2.18 15.44 12.35
N LEU A 195 -1.13 14.88 12.91
CA LEU A 195 -0.16 15.62 13.72
C LEU A 195 0.64 16.62 12.88
N VAL A 196 0.90 16.29 11.63
CA VAL A 196 1.52 17.26 10.70
C VAL A 196 0.55 18.39 10.40
N ALA A 197 -0.69 18.09 10.10
CA ALA A 197 -1.71 19.12 9.81
C ALA A 197 -1.96 20.04 11.01
N SER A 198 -1.91 19.51 12.23
CA SER A 198 -2.08 20.32 13.46
C SER A 198 -0.84 21.16 13.83
N GLY A 199 0.32 20.84 13.24
CA GLY A 199 1.58 21.52 13.55
C GLY A 199 2.36 20.91 14.70
N GLU A 200 1.86 19.87 15.36
CA GLU A 200 2.62 19.17 16.42
C GLU A 200 3.88 18.51 15.87
N VAL A 201 3.80 17.99 14.65
CA VAL A 201 4.95 17.44 13.89
C VAL A 201 5.18 18.32 12.68
N PRO A 202 6.21 19.17 12.66
CA PRO A 202 6.47 20.02 11.50
C PRO A 202 6.77 19.29 10.21
N LEU A 203 7.50 18.14 10.29
CA LEU A 203 7.88 17.36 9.14
C LEU A 203 7.91 15.86 9.47
N ALA A 204 7.09 15.08 8.77
CA ALA A 204 7.07 13.63 8.85
C ALA A 204 7.84 13.02 7.69
N LEU A 205 8.58 11.93 7.93
CA LEU A 205 9.38 11.25 6.90
C LEU A 205 8.60 10.13 6.22
N THR A 206 7.61 9.55 6.90
CA THR A 206 6.88 8.38 6.40
C THR A 206 5.38 8.54 6.55
N VAL A 207 4.76 9.05 5.51
CA VAL A 207 3.30 9.09 5.36
C VAL A 207 2.97 8.61 3.95
N TYR A 208 1.71 8.31 3.70
CA TYR A 208 1.26 7.96 2.36
C TYR A 208 0.79 9.20 1.61
N ASN A 209 1.30 9.41 0.41
CA ASN A 209 1.00 10.58 -0.39
C ASN A 209 -0.50 10.79 -0.64
N TYR A 210 -1.27 9.70 -0.86
CA TYR A 210 -2.70 9.81 -1.15
C TYR A 210 -3.46 10.48 0.00
N LYS A 211 -3.08 10.14 1.25
CA LYS A 211 -3.70 10.71 2.44
C LYS A 211 -3.43 12.21 2.55
N ILE A 212 -2.21 12.61 2.25
CA ILE A 212 -1.81 14.01 2.28
C ILE A 212 -2.55 14.81 1.20
N GLU A 213 -2.69 14.25 0.00
CA GLU A 213 -3.48 14.88 -1.07
C GLU A 213 -4.94 15.07 -0.65
N GLN A 214 -5.56 14.07 -0.05
CA GLN A 214 -6.92 14.16 0.47
C GLN A 214 -7.06 15.30 1.50
N MET A 215 -6.13 15.36 2.45
CA MET A 215 -6.14 16.38 3.49
C MET A 215 -5.90 17.79 2.93
N LYS A 216 -4.95 17.92 2.01
CA LYS A 216 -4.67 19.17 1.31
C LYS A 216 -5.90 19.67 0.54
N ASN A 217 -6.56 18.78 -0.19
CA ASN A 217 -7.76 19.10 -0.95
C ASN A 217 -8.94 19.49 -0.04
N SER A 218 -8.95 19.02 1.21
CA SER A 218 -9.92 19.42 2.23
C SER A 218 -9.58 20.73 2.92
N GLY A 219 -8.49 21.39 2.55
CA GLY A 219 -8.09 22.69 3.10
C GLY A 219 -7.14 22.65 4.28
N ALA A 220 -6.62 21.47 4.66
CA ALA A 220 -5.64 21.36 5.73
C ALA A 220 -4.29 21.99 5.34
N PRO A 221 -3.55 22.60 6.29
CA PRO A 221 -2.26 23.22 5.99
C PRO A 221 -1.13 22.20 5.92
N ILE A 222 -1.23 21.29 4.97
CA ILE A 222 -0.31 20.19 4.79
C ILE A 222 0.00 19.99 3.29
N ASP A 223 1.21 19.59 2.99
CA ASP A 223 1.62 19.18 1.67
C ASP A 223 2.70 18.10 1.79
N TRP A 224 3.05 17.48 0.68
CA TRP A 224 4.03 16.40 0.65
C TRP A 224 5.14 16.68 -0.35
N PHE A 225 6.24 15.97 -0.18
CA PHE A 225 7.36 15.94 -1.13
C PHE A 225 8.04 14.58 -1.03
N ALA A 226 8.76 14.19 -2.07
CA ALA A 226 9.47 12.92 -2.13
C ALA A 226 10.98 13.14 -2.07
N LEU A 227 11.68 12.26 -1.38
CA LEU A 227 13.15 12.18 -1.39
C LEU A 227 13.56 10.93 -2.14
N ASP A 228 14.69 10.99 -2.84
CA ASP A 228 15.25 9.83 -3.52
C ASP A 228 16.10 8.99 -2.53
N PRO A 229 15.91 7.66 -2.44
CA PRO A 229 14.94 6.85 -3.18
C PRO A 229 13.51 6.98 -2.63
N THR A 230 12.51 6.80 -3.49
CA THR A 230 11.10 6.79 -3.10
C THR A 230 10.59 5.37 -3.09
N ILE A 231 10.04 4.96 -1.96
CA ILE A 231 9.61 3.57 -1.71
C ILE A 231 8.10 3.48 -1.84
N ALA A 232 7.62 2.46 -2.52
CA ALA A 232 6.20 2.16 -2.64
C ALA A 232 5.90 0.80 -2.00
N ARG A 233 4.84 0.75 -1.19
CA ARG A 233 4.29 -0.48 -0.63
C ARG A 233 3.09 -0.89 -1.46
N PRO A 234 3.15 -2.01 -2.20
CA PRO A 234 2.03 -2.46 -3.02
C PRO A 234 0.86 -2.94 -2.18
N ASN A 235 -0.34 -2.66 -2.65
CA ASN A 235 -1.57 -3.30 -2.19
C ASN A 235 -2.07 -4.21 -3.31
N ALA A 236 -2.52 -5.40 -2.98
CA ALA A 236 -2.67 -6.47 -3.95
C ALA A 236 -4.03 -7.14 -3.87
N ASN A 237 -4.44 -7.70 -5.00
CA ASN A 237 -5.63 -8.53 -5.17
C ASN A 237 -5.19 -9.97 -5.41
N GLY A 238 -5.67 -10.91 -4.61
CA GLY A 238 -5.42 -12.33 -4.77
C GLY A 238 -6.74 -13.11 -4.81
N VAL A 239 -6.87 -14.00 -5.77
CA VAL A 239 -8.06 -14.87 -5.90
C VAL A 239 -7.86 -16.12 -5.05
N ALA A 240 -8.85 -16.45 -4.21
CA ALA A 240 -8.80 -17.62 -3.35
C ALA A 240 -8.80 -18.91 -4.19
N ARG A 241 -7.96 -19.86 -3.80
CA ARG A 241 -7.84 -21.17 -4.48
C ARG A 241 -9.16 -21.90 -4.52
N ASN A 242 -9.88 -21.88 -3.41
CA ASN A 242 -11.17 -22.57 -3.27
C ASN A 242 -12.32 -21.55 -3.17
N ALA A 243 -12.26 -20.51 -3.99
CA ALA A 243 -13.28 -19.49 -4.02
C ALA A 243 -14.67 -20.12 -4.22
N PRO A 244 -15.65 -19.83 -3.34
CA PRO A 244 -17.01 -20.37 -3.51
C PRO A 244 -17.72 -19.81 -4.75
N HIS A 245 -17.29 -18.66 -5.24
CA HIS A 245 -17.86 -18.01 -6.42
C HIS A 245 -16.73 -17.67 -7.41
N PRO A 246 -16.17 -18.73 -8.08
CA PRO A 246 -14.93 -18.56 -8.85
C PRO A 246 -15.06 -17.64 -10.07
N HIS A 247 -16.20 -17.63 -10.75
CA HIS A 247 -16.40 -16.72 -11.88
C HIS A 247 -16.48 -15.26 -11.39
N ALA A 248 -17.22 -15.03 -10.32
CA ALA A 248 -17.33 -13.70 -9.72
C ALA A 248 -15.98 -13.21 -9.19
N ALA A 249 -15.17 -14.10 -8.61
CA ALA A 249 -13.83 -13.77 -8.13
C ALA A 249 -12.92 -13.29 -9.26
N LEU A 250 -12.84 -14.04 -10.34
CA LEU A 250 -12.03 -13.69 -11.51
C LEU A 250 -12.56 -12.44 -12.21
N LEU A 251 -13.87 -12.30 -12.30
CA LEU A 251 -14.49 -11.12 -12.89
C LEU A 251 -14.18 -9.86 -12.07
N PHE A 252 -14.24 -9.96 -10.74
CA PHE A 252 -13.88 -8.85 -9.86
C PHE A 252 -12.41 -8.47 -9.99
N GLN A 253 -11.51 -9.47 -10.08
CA GLN A 253 -10.09 -9.18 -10.32
C GLN A 253 -9.89 -8.44 -11.65
N ASP A 254 -10.50 -8.91 -12.73
CA ASP A 254 -10.43 -8.22 -14.02
C ASP A 254 -10.96 -6.78 -13.94
N PHE A 255 -12.06 -6.59 -13.22
CA PHE A 255 -12.65 -5.27 -13.02
C PHE A 255 -11.68 -4.35 -12.25
N GLU A 256 -11.07 -4.83 -11.19
CA GLU A 256 -10.13 -4.05 -10.40
C GLU A 256 -8.87 -3.68 -11.19
N LEU A 257 -8.49 -4.50 -12.16
CA LEU A 257 -7.34 -4.23 -13.04
C LEU A 257 -7.67 -3.30 -14.23
N THR A 258 -8.93 -3.00 -14.45
CA THR A 258 -9.38 -2.18 -15.59
C THR A 258 -10.16 -0.95 -15.12
N GLU A 259 -11.49 -1.04 -15.05
CA GLU A 259 -12.33 0.10 -14.63
C GLU A 259 -12.04 0.52 -13.19
N GLY A 260 -11.73 -0.43 -12.32
CA GLY A 260 -11.34 -0.16 -10.96
C GLY A 260 -10.09 0.73 -10.86
N GLN A 261 -9.16 0.60 -11.80
CA GLN A 261 -7.96 1.44 -11.84
C GLN A 261 -8.31 2.91 -12.06
N VAL A 262 -9.29 3.19 -12.92
CA VAL A 262 -9.78 4.55 -13.15
C VAL A 262 -10.45 5.11 -11.90
N ILE A 263 -11.27 4.29 -11.23
CA ILE A 263 -11.95 4.67 -9.99
C ILE A 263 -10.93 5.00 -8.89
N LEU A 264 -9.90 4.15 -8.73
CA LEU A 264 -8.83 4.38 -7.76
C LEU A 264 -8.09 5.71 -8.03
N GLY A 265 -7.77 5.97 -9.30
CA GLY A 265 -7.11 7.22 -9.68
C GLY A 265 -7.94 8.47 -9.36
N LYS A 266 -9.25 8.40 -9.55
CA LYS A 266 -10.16 9.50 -9.20
C LYS A 266 -10.30 9.73 -7.70
N ARG A 267 -9.94 8.75 -6.89
CA ARG A 267 -9.97 8.85 -5.43
C ARG A 267 -8.58 9.11 -4.83
N ASP A 268 -7.67 9.61 -5.63
CA ASP A 268 -6.29 9.99 -5.26
C ASP A 268 -5.38 8.82 -4.90
N PHE A 269 -5.79 7.58 -5.17
CA PHE A 269 -4.89 6.44 -5.09
C PHE A 269 -3.98 6.38 -6.32
N ILE A 270 -2.88 5.68 -6.18
CA ILE A 270 -1.93 5.48 -7.27
C ILE A 270 -2.18 4.10 -7.88
N PRO A 271 -2.83 4.03 -9.05
CA PRO A 271 -3.08 2.75 -9.72
C PRO A 271 -1.81 2.19 -10.35
N THR A 272 -1.81 0.90 -10.60
CA THR A 272 -0.70 0.20 -11.26
C THR A 272 -0.88 0.13 -12.79
N SER A 273 -2.05 0.50 -13.29
CA SER A 273 -2.32 0.51 -14.73
C SER A 273 -1.54 1.62 -15.44
N THR A 274 -0.88 1.25 -16.55
CA THR A 274 -0.20 2.19 -17.43
C THR A 274 -1.18 3.04 -18.25
N LYS A 275 -2.44 2.62 -18.29
CA LYS A 275 -3.51 3.32 -19.04
C LYS A 275 -4.16 4.45 -18.23
N VAL A 276 -3.93 4.49 -16.92
CA VAL A 276 -4.47 5.54 -16.05
C VAL A 276 -3.37 6.55 -15.79
N PRO A 277 -3.53 7.82 -16.23
CA PRO A 277 -2.53 8.84 -15.98
C PRO A 277 -2.30 9.08 -14.49
N SER A 278 -1.03 9.04 -14.08
CA SER A 278 -0.61 9.38 -12.73
C SER A 278 0.83 9.88 -12.79
N ASN A 279 1.08 11.05 -12.22
CA ASN A 279 2.44 11.60 -12.17
C ASN A 279 3.35 10.76 -11.25
N LEU A 280 2.78 10.04 -10.31
CA LEU A 280 3.54 9.28 -9.31
C LEU A 280 3.98 7.92 -9.83
N ASN A 281 3.22 7.26 -10.70
CA ASN A 281 3.64 5.98 -11.28
C ASN A 281 4.74 6.14 -12.35
N LYS A 282 5.07 7.38 -12.72
CA LYS A 282 6.19 7.71 -13.61
C LYS A 282 7.48 8.02 -12.86
N MET A 283 7.41 8.16 -11.52
CA MET A 283 8.60 8.38 -10.70
C MET A 283 9.40 7.08 -10.61
N PRO A 284 10.74 7.18 -10.45
CA PRO A 284 11.57 6.00 -10.20
C PRO A 284 11.25 5.46 -8.80
N LEU A 285 10.30 4.53 -8.73
CA LEU A 285 9.87 3.91 -7.50
C LEU A 285 10.62 2.61 -7.23
N ILE A 286 10.95 2.37 -5.97
CA ILE A 286 11.41 1.08 -5.48
C ILE A 286 10.24 0.44 -4.74
N PHE A 287 9.83 -0.75 -5.18
CA PHE A 287 8.77 -1.50 -4.51
C PHE A 287 9.36 -2.23 -3.31
N ALA A 288 8.72 -2.07 -2.16
CA ALA A 288 9.04 -2.86 -0.98
C ALA A 288 8.87 -4.35 -1.33
N ASN A 289 9.95 -5.11 -1.17
CA ASN A 289 9.94 -6.53 -1.46
C ASN A 289 9.30 -7.27 -0.28
N PRO A 290 8.28 -8.12 -0.51
CA PRO A 290 7.69 -8.92 0.57
C PRO A 290 8.71 -9.75 1.35
N LYS A 291 9.79 -10.21 0.71
CA LYS A 291 10.89 -10.90 1.38
C LYS A 291 11.50 -10.05 2.51
N THR A 292 11.69 -8.76 2.29
CA THR A 292 12.23 -7.84 3.29
C THR A 292 11.39 -7.83 4.56
N THR A 293 10.06 -7.81 4.40
CA THR A 293 9.13 -7.81 5.53
C THR A 293 8.98 -9.20 6.16
N LEU A 294 8.93 -10.26 5.36
CA LEU A 294 8.63 -11.62 5.82
C LEU A 294 9.89 -12.36 6.28
N ASP A 295 10.91 -12.43 5.43
CA ASP A 295 12.09 -13.26 5.71
C ASP A 295 13.10 -12.51 6.58
N ASP A 296 13.28 -11.22 6.34
CA ASP A 296 14.23 -10.36 7.03
C ASP A 296 13.55 -9.40 8.02
N GLY A 297 12.26 -9.60 8.30
CA GLY A 297 11.45 -8.68 9.10
C GLY A 297 11.97 -8.46 10.51
N GLN A 298 12.41 -9.52 11.20
CA GLN A 298 12.95 -9.41 12.55
C GLN A 298 14.23 -8.55 12.58
N LYS A 299 15.11 -8.75 11.60
CA LYS A 299 16.34 -7.95 11.45
C LYS A 299 16.00 -6.47 11.30
N TRP A 300 15.10 -6.15 10.37
CA TRP A 300 14.79 -4.76 10.05
C TRP A 300 13.95 -4.08 11.13
N ASN A 301 13.04 -4.80 11.76
CA ASN A 301 12.28 -4.27 12.90
C ASN A 301 13.21 -3.89 14.06
N LYS A 302 14.17 -4.75 14.36
CA LYS A 302 15.16 -4.47 15.41
C LYS A 302 16.02 -3.26 15.06
N ILE A 303 16.52 -3.18 13.84
CA ILE A 303 17.33 -2.04 13.38
C ILE A 303 16.50 -0.74 13.46
N TYR A 304 15.26 -0.79 13.02
CA TYR A 304 14.36 0.36 13.04
C TYR A 304 14.15 0.86 14.48
N ASP A 305 13.84 -0.06 15.39
CA ASP A 305 13.65 0.27 16.80
C ASP A 305 14.93 0.80 17.45
N ASP A 306 16.07 0.22 17.13
CA ASP A 306 17.37 0.69 17.65
C ASP A 306 17.68 2.12 17.20
N ILE A 307 17.30 2.49 15.97
CA ILE A 307 17.55 3.84 15.45
C ILE A 307 16.54 4.86 15.99
N PHE A 308 15.23 4.55 15.95
CA PHE A 308 14.18 5.53 16.17
C PHE A 308 13.49 5.43 17.54
N ASN A 309 13.32 4.24 18.09
CA ASN A 309 12.62 4.01 19.35
C ASN A 309 13.53 3.92 20.56
N ARG A 310 14.76 4.41 20.48
CA ARG A 310 15.65 4.44 21.65
C ARG A 310 14.98 5.19 22.78
N LYS A 311 14.61 4.44 23.83
CA LYS A 311 14.38 5.00 25.14
C LYS A 311 15.73 5.54 25.60
N GLY A 312 15.88 6.84 25.50
CA GLY A 312 17.04 7.55 26.00
C GLY A 312 17.23 7.36 27.49
#